data_c6b3c29fec7791511a310c2c8a7f48b8
#
_entry.id   c6b3c29fec7791511a310c2c8a7f48b8
#
_cell.length_a   1.000
_cell.length_b   1.000
_cell.length_c   1.000
_cell.angle_alpha   90.00
_cell.angle_beta   90.00
_cell.angle_gamma   90.00
#
_symmetry.space_group_name_H-M   'P 1'
#
loop_
_entity.id
_entity.type
_entity.pdbx_description
1 polymer ?
#
loop_
_entity_poly.entity_id
_entity_poly.type
_entity_poly.pdbx_seq_one_letter_code
_entity_poly.pdbx_strand_id
1 'polypeptide(L)'
;GIGGGGGGNGATVGLYALLSGSLNRDKTFPMLKVQTSDPSPYYLRMGIADQVTATGFRSRPVTGGELVAKGLPSVSSTIPDEARHGYRASVEVVNLDARYLPVYLQPTKVERAGASWRFDPSTSIVYSTRDSTAKKRYSFDFTRIDFAASQLRAAPPISRGDNISKDLVTVPAVPEVQTLVSRLATGSTQYDRVLSIFNYFSPANGFSYSLRTEPGTGNAQIVDFLNNKRGFCVQYSAAMAWLVRQAGFPARVAFGFTKGTGQPGAPMTLTNFNLHAWTEVYFSGLGWVPFDATPATGVAGSVSPSWAPNPSRPQDVGATGRV
;
A
#
# COMPACT_ATOMS: atom_id res chain seq x y z
N GLY A 1 -5.07 -22.49 10.38
CA GLY A 1 -5.74 -22.08 9.17
C GLY A 1 -6.54 -20.83 9.38
N ILE A 2 -6.16 -19.72 8.70
CA ILE A 2 -7.01 -18.53 8.64
C ILE A 2 -7.95 -18.79 7.46
N GLY A 3 -9.03 -19.50 7.72
CA GLY A 3 -10.09 -19.71 6.77
C GLY A 3 -10.93 -18.44 6.67
N GLY A 4 -10.73 -17.68 5.61
CA GLY A 4 -11.65 -16.63 5.23
C GLY A 4 -12.87 -17.26 4.58
N GLY A 5 -13.90 -17.53 5.34
CA GLY A 5 -15.17 -18.02 4.83
C GLY A 5 -15.78 -17.03 3.84
N GLY A 6 -16.22 -17.56 2.72
CA GLY A 6 -16.68 -16.83 1.58
C GLY A 6 -17.95 -16.02 1.75
N GLY A 7 -18.28 -15.29 0.75
CA GLY A 7 -19.53 -14.57 0.55
C GLY A 7 -19.29 -13.07 0.38
N GLY A 8 -19.62 -12.59 -0.74
CA GLY A 8 -19.52 -11.28 -1.38
C GLY A 8 -19.38 -9.98 -0.62
N ASN A 9 -19.46 -9.92 0.69
CA ASN A 9 -19.19 -8.72 1.49
C ASN A 9 -18.13 -8.94 2.57
N GLY A 10 -17.60 -10.14 2.70
CA GLY A 10 -16.66 -10.48 3.78
C GLY A 10 -15.20 -10.11 3.54
N ALA A 11 -14.81 -9.87 2.28
CA ALA A 11 -13.40 -9.60 1.95
C ALA A 11 -12.89 -8.26 2.47
N THR A 12 -13.76 -7.30 2.68
CA THR A 12 -13.47 -5.93 3.06
C THR A 12 -13.18 -5.75 4.55
N VAL A 13 -14.03 -6.33 5.36
CA VAL A 13 -13.83 -6.41 6.81
C VAL A 13 -12.65 -7.33 7.12
N GLY A 14 -12.42 -8.30 6.22
CA GLY A 14 -11.36 -9.30 6.36
C GLY A 14 -9.95 -8.73 6.38
N LEU A 15 -9.62 -7.74 5.55
CA LEU A 15 -8.25 -7.21 5.46
C LEU A 15 -7.82 -6.50 6.73
N TYR A 16 -8.64 -5.58 7.26
CA TYR A 16 -8.34 -4.90 8.52
C TYR A 16 -8.35 -5.86 9.71
N ALA A 17 -9.33 -6.77 9.76
CA ALA A 17 -9.42 -7.78 10.82
C ALA A 17 -8.24 -8.76 10.75
N LEU A 18 -7.84 -9.18 9.54
CA LEU A 18 -6.67 -10.02 9.33
C LEU A 18 -5.40 -9.33 9.84
N LEU A 19 -5.22 -8.06 9.49
CA LEU A 19 -4.08 -7.27 9.94
C LEU A 19 -4.04 -7.19 11.47
N SER A 20 -5.10 -6.72 12.10
CA SER A 20 -5.18 -6.54 13.55
C SER A 20 -5.01 -7.86 14.28
N GLY A 21 -5.69 -8.91 13.85
CA GLY A 21 -5.61 -10.23 14.47
C GLY A 21 -4.23 -10.87 14.31
N SER A 22 -3.58 -10.68 13.18
CA SER A 22 -2.27 -11.29 12.90
C SER A 22 -1.13 -10.54 13.60
N LEU A 23 -1.17 -9.21 13.60
CA LEU A 23 -0.15 -8.39 14.25
C LEU A 23 -0.20 -8.46 15.79
N ASN A 24 -1.35 -8.77 16.36
CA ASN A 24 -1.54 -8.88 17.81
C ASN A 24 -1.32 -10.31 18.34
N ARG A 25 -0.89 -11.26 17.51
CA ARG A 25 -0.55 -12.61 17.97
C ARG A 25 0.80 -12.64 18.68
N ASP A 26 0.91 -13.47 19.71
CA ASP A 26 2.16 -13.65 20.47
C ASP A 26 3.20 -14.45 19.68
N LYS A 27 2.79 -15.23 18.69
CA LYS A 27 3.66 -16.13 17.95
C LYS A 27 3.83 -15.72 16.51
N THR A 28 5.06 -15.80 16.03
CA THR A 28 5.41 -15.66 14.62
C THR A 28 5.10 -16.94 13.88
N PHE A 29 4.45 -16.84 12.73
CA PHE A 29 4.31 -17.96 11.80
C PHE A 29 4.56 -17.50 10.35
N PRO A 30 5.18 -18.37 9.54
CA PRO A 30 5.44 -18.02 8.14
C PRO A 30 4.14 -18.01 7.35
N MET A 31 3.98 -17.01 6.48
CA MET A 31 2.83 -16.90 5.58
C MET A 31 3.23 -17.11 4.13
N LEU A 32 4.35 -16.54 3.71
CA LEU A 32 4.88 -16.66 2.36
C LEU A 32 6.40 -16.88 2.40
N LYS A 33 6.91 -17.53 1.37
CA LYS A 33 8.33 -17.52 1.01
C LYS A 33 8.47 -16.90 -0.36
N VAL A 34 9.31 -15.86 -0.46
CA VAL A 34 9.45 -15.06 -1.67
C VAL A 34 10.92 -15.01 -2.07
N GLN A 35 11.18 -15.25 -3.35
CA GLN A 35 12.50 -15.07 -3.93
C GLN A 35 12.37 -14.15 -5.13
N THR A 36 13.22 -13.11 -5.20
CA THR A 36 13.18 -12.16 -6.30
C THR A 36 14.58 -11.75 -6.71
N SER A 37 14.74 -11.45 -8.00
CA SER A 37 15.96 -10.84 -8.54
C SER A 37 16.10 -9.35 -8.22
N ASP A 38 15.04 -8.73 -7.67
CA ASP A 38 15.12 -7.34 -7.24
C ASP A 38 15.98 -7.21 -5.98
N PRO A 39 17.07 -6.43 -6.00
CA PRO A 39 17.91 -6.24 -4.82
C PRO A 39 17.28 -5.38 -3.74
N SER A 40 16.23 -4.62 -4.07
CA SER A 40 15.60 -3.67 -3.16
C SER A 40 14.08 -3.63 -3.38
N PRO A 41 13.36 -4.76 -3.18
CA PRO A 41 11.94 -4.79 -3.44
C PRO A 41 11.18 -3.87 -2.47
N TYR A 42 10.11 -3.26 -2.98
CA TYR A 42 9.13 -2.58 -2.14
C TYR A 42 8.17 -3.61 -1.52
N TYR A 43 7.03 -3.19 -1.06
CA TYR A 43 6.07 -4.09 -0.41
C TYR A 43 5.36 -4.98 -1.43
N LEU A 44 5.11 -6.22 -1.01
CA LEU A 44 4.29 -7.16 -1.75
C LEU A 44 2.81 -6.80 -1.51
N ARG A 45 2.06 -6.52 -2.57
CA ARG A 45 0.73 -5.91 -2.48
C ARG A 45 -0.37 -6.89 -2.88
N MET A 46 -1.46 -6.91 -2.13
CA MET A 46 -2.56 -7.82 -2.39
C MET A 46 -3.95 -7.18 -2.41
N GLY A 47 -4.11 -5.97 -1.90
CA GLY A 47 -5.44 -5.37 -1.87
C GLY A 47 -5.43 -3.88 -1.58
N ILE A 48 -6.61 -3.26 -1.71
CA ILE A 48 -6.82 -1.85 -1.39
C ILE A 48 -8.13 -1.63 -0.65
N ALA A 49 -8.22 -0.48 0.05
CA ALA A 49 -9.46 0.09 0.52
C ALA A 49 -9.54 1.54 -0.02
N ASP A 50 -10.49 1.79 -0.90
CA ASP A 50 -10.62 3.07 -1.60
C ASP A 50 -11.97 3.75 -1.40
N GLN A 51 -12.93 3.08 -0.78
CA GLN A 51 -14.23 3.65 -0.44
C GLN A 51 -14.21 4.15 1.00
N VAL A 52 -14.59 5.41 1.21
CA VAL A 52 -14.63 5.98 2.55
C VAL A 52 -16.03 6.47 2.90
N THR A 53 -16.47 6.12 4.10
CA THR A 53 -17.71 6.58 4.71
C THR A 53 -17.43 7.06 6.13
N ALA A 54 -18.45 7.54 6.85
CA ALA A 54 -18.31 7.92 8.26
C ALA A 54 -17.79 6.78 9.15
N THR A 55 -17.97 5.52 8.72
CA THR A 55 -17.50 4.33 9.45
C THR A 55 -16.09 3.86 9.02
N GLY A 56 -15.47 4.51 8.04
CA GLY A 56 -14.07 4.29 7.69
C GLY A 56 -13.84 3.88 6.24
N PHE A 57 -12.59 3.51 5.98
CA PHE A 57 -12.16 3.00 4.70
C PHE A 57 -12.59 1.55 4.51
N ARG A 58 -13.06 1.24 3.31
CA ARG A 58 -13.51 -0.11 2.92
C ARG A 58 -13.02 -0.47 1.53
N SER A 59 -12.76 -1.76 1.30
CA SER A 59 -12.54 -2.29 -0.03
C SER A 59 -13.89 -2.51 -0.72
N ARG A 60 -13.89 -2.44 -2.03
CA ARG A 60 -15.00 -2.86 -2.87
C ARG A 60 -14.66 -4.21 -3.49
N PRO A 61 -15.66 -5.06 -3.83
CA PRO A 61 -15.39 -6.24 -4.63
C PRO A 61 -14.67 -5.86 -5.93
N VAL A 62 -13.60 -6.58 -6.24
CA VAL A 62 -12.86 -6.38 -7.50
C VAL A 62 -13.56 -7.22 -8.56
N THR A 63 -14.05 -6.57 -9.61
CA THR A 63 -14.82 -7.22 -10.68
C THR A 63 -14.28 -6.93 -12.08
N GLY A 64 -13.33 -6.00 -12.20
CA GLY A 64 -12.80 -5.55 -13.48
C GLY A 64 -11.66 -6.41 -14.01
N GLY A 65 -11.31 -6.13 -15.26
CA GLY A 65 -10.11 -6.68 -15.87
C GLY A 65 -10.29 -8.02 -16.56
N GLU A 66 -9.21 -8.47 -17.17
CA GLU A 66 -9.16 -9.70 -17.96
C GLU A 66 -8.31 -10.78 -17.28
N LEU A 67 -8.41 -12.01 -17.78
CA LEU A 67 -7.57 -13.11 -17.32
C LEU A 67 -6.09 -12.77 -17.51
N VAL A 68 -5.27 -13.07 -16.52
CA VAL A 68 -3.82 -12.82 -16.57
C VAL A 68 -3.14 -13.56 -17.71
N ALA A 69 -3.72 -14.69 -18.14
CA ALA A 69 -3.22 -15.47 -19.29
C ALA A 69 -3.30 -14.70 -20.63
N LYS A 70 -4.16 -13.69 -20.72
CA LYS A 70 -4.26 -12.81 -21.89
C LYS A 70 -3.21 -11.70 -21.90
N GLY A 71 -2.37 -11.64 -20.88
CA GLY A 71 -1.37 -10.60 -20.70
C GLY A 71 -1.86 -9.47 -19.78
N LEU A 72 -0.90 -8.79 -19.18
CA LEU A 72 -1.14 -7.63 -18.33
C LEU A 72 -0.76 -6.35 -19.08
N PRO A 73 -1.35 -5.19 -18.70
CA PRO A 73 -0.97 -3.92 -19.31
C PRO A 73 0.52 -3.62 -19.14
N SER A 74 1.11 -2.99 -20.14
CA SER A 74 2.46 -2.45 -20.04
C SER A 74 2.49 -1.30 -19.04
N VAL A 75 3.66 -1.08 -18.44
CA VAL A 75 3.91 0.12 -17.63
C VAL A 75 3.72 1.35 -18.52
N SER A 76 3.07 2.40 -17.98
CA SER A 76 2.78 3.60 -18.74
C SER A 76 4.04 4.22 -19.35
N SER A 77 3.97 4.60 -20.63
CA SER A 77 5.07 5.28 -21.33
C SER A 77 5.39 6.67 -20.77
N THR A 78 4.52 7.23 -19.93
CA THR A 78 4.76 8.50 -19.24
C THR A 78 5.75 8.37 -18.09
N ILE A 79 6.03 7.14 -17.64
CA ILE A 79 7.06 6.88 -16.64
C ILE A 79 8.42 6.79 -17.34
N PRO A 80 9.42 7.60 -16.92
CA PRO A 80 10.73 7.59 -17.56
C PRO A 80 11.42 6.23 -17.53
N ASP A 81 12.17 5.91 -18.55
CA ASP A 81 12.89 4.62 -18.66
C ASP A 81 13.83 4.39 -17.48
N GLU A 82 14.54 5.41 -17.03
CA GLU A 82 15.48 5.33 -15.91
C GLU A 82 14.79 5.00 -14.57
N ALA A 83 13.49 5.22 -14.47
CA ALA A 83 12.70 4.88 -13.28
C ALA A 83 12.18 3.44 -13.30
N ARG A 84 12.28 2.74 -14.43
CA ARG A 84 11.73 1.39 -14.64
C ARG A 84 12.80 0.32 -14.54
N HIS A 85 12.61 -0.64 -13.64
CA HIS A 85 13.54 -1.74 -13.41
C HIS A 85 12.80 -3.08 -13.43
N GLY A 86 13.11 -3.93 -14.42
CA GLY A 86 12.45 -5.22 -14.61
C GLY A 86 13.08 -6.32 -13.77
N TYR A 87 12.23 -7.09 -13.08
CA TYR A 87 12.64 -8.20 -12.22
C TYR A 87 11.64 -9.33 -12.26
N ARG A 88 11.99 -10.44 -11.63
CA ARG A 88 11.15 -11.62 -11.47
C ARG A 88 11.07 -12.00 -10.00
N ALA A 89 9.94 -12.57 -9.61
CA ALA A 89 9.71 -13.13 -8.29
C ALA A 89 9.02 -14.49 -8.36
N SER A 90 9.30 -15.32 -7.36
CA SER A 90 8.62 -16.58 -7.11
C SER A 90 8.07 -16.56 -5.69
N VAL A 91 6.85 -17.05 -5.52
CA VAL A 91 6.16 -17.07 -4.22
C VAL A 91 5.69 -18.49 -3.93
N GLU A 92 6.01 -18.97 -2.73
CA GLU A 92 5.42 -20.16 -2.13
C GLU A 92 4.51 -19.72 -1.00
N VAL A 93 3.24 -20.05 -1.12
CA VAL A 93 2.25 -19.76 -0.08
C VAL A 93 2.29 -20.84 0.99
N VAL A 94 2.66 -20.44 2.20
CA VAL A 94 2.75 -21.35 3.36
C VAL A 94 1.46 -21.31 4.17
N ASN A 95 0.96 -20.12 4.48
CA ASN A 95 -0.24 -19.95 5.30
C ASN A 95 -0.96 -18.65 4.92
N LEU A 96 -1.62 -18.67 3.79
CA LEU A 96 -2.50 -17.60 3.34
C LEU A 96 -3.58 -18.20 2.46
N ASP A 97 -4.84 -17.97 2.81
CA ASP A 97 -5.98 -18.36 2.00
C ASP A 97 -6.78 -17.10 1.64
N ALA A 98 -6.50 -16.56 0.48
CA ALA A 98 -7.09 -15.32 0.01
C ALA A 98 -7.46 -15.42 -1.47
N ARG A 99 -8.32 -14.52 -1.91
CA ARG A 99 -8.74 -14.40 -3.31
C ARG A 99 -7.96 -13.33 -4.07
N TYR A 100 -6.96 -12.76 -3.42
CA TYR A 100 -6.05 -11.75 -3.96
C TYR A 100 -4.64 -12.31 -3.95
N LEU A 101 -3.95 -12.22 -5.08
CA LEU A 101 -2.61 -12.76 -5.23
C LEU A 101 -1.57 -11.70 -4.88
N PRO A 102 -0.73 -11.91 -3.86
CA PRO A 102 0.34 -10.99 -3.55
C PRO A 102 1.34 -10.86 -4.70
N VAL A 103 1.60 -9.64 -5.15
CA VAL A 103 2.57 -9.35 -6.21
C VAL A 103 3.31 -8.03 -5.92
N TYR A 104 4.51 -7.90 -6.46
CA TYR A 104 5.17 -6.61 -6.53
C TYR A 104 4.62 -5.80 -7.71
N LEU A 105 4.37 -4.53 -7.50
CA LEU A 105 3.88 -3.66 -8.58
C LEU A 105 5.03 -3.11 -9.42
N GLN A 106 4.83 -3.01 -10.72
CA GLN A 106 3.67 -3.44 -11.53
C GLN A 106 3.94 -4.81 -12.10
N PRO A 107 3.07 -5.79 -11.88
CA PRO A 107 3.24 -7.08 -12.53
C PRO A 107 3.02 -6.96 -14.04
N THR A 108 3.86 -7.64 -14.81
CA THR A 108 3.79 -7.65 -16.28
C THR A 108 3.48 -9.02 -16.84
N LYS A 109 3.69 -10.08 -16.06
CA LYS A 109 3.37 -11.44 -16.42
C LYS A 109 3.18 -12.27 -15.16
N VAL A 110 2.13 -13.07 -15.10
CA VAL A 110 1.86 -13.98 -13.99
C VAL A 110 1.80 -15.42 -14.51
N GLU A 111 2.54 -16.32 -13.87
CA GLU A 111 2.65 -17.73 -14.25
C GLU A 111 2.34 -18.65 -13.08
N ARG A 112 1.77 -19.81 -13.38
CA ARG A 112 1.54 -20.92 -12.43
C ARG A 112 0.53 -20.62 -11.32
N ALA A 113 -0.21 -19.54 -11.41
CA ALA A 113 -1.24 -19.23 -10.42
C ALA A 113 -2.53 -20.04 -10.66
N GLY A 114 -2.78 -20.42 -11.90
CA GLY A 114 -4.03 -21.08 -12.33
C GLY A 114 -4.78 -20.23 -13.34
N ALA A 115 -5.77 -20.83 -14.00
CA ALA A 115 -6.43 -20.23 -15.16
C ALA A 115 -7.48 -19.16 -14.84
N SER A 116 -7.94 -19.06 -13.58
CA SER A 116 -9.06 -18.18 -13.21
C SER A 116 -8.67 -16.81 -12.68
N TRP A 117 -7.39 -16.50 -12.63
CA TRP A 117 -6.90 -15.23 -12.10
C TRP A 117 -7.04 -14.10 -13.11
N ARG A 118 -7.48 -12.95 -12.63
CA ARG A 118 -7.71 -11.72 -13.41
C ARG A 118 -6.87 -10.59 -12.85
N PHE A 119 -6.55 -9.62 -13.71
CA PHE A 119 -5.89 -8.39 -13.32
C PHE A 119 -6.82 -7.21 -13.54
N ASP A 120 -7.11 -6.46 -12.48
CA ASP A 120 -7.88 -5.23 -12.56
C ASP A 120 -6.94 -4.02 -12.72
N PRO A 121 -6.93 -3.35 -13.88
CA PRO A 121 -6.01 -2.25 -14.12
C PRO A 121 -6.27 -1.00 -13.25
N SER A 122 -7.49 -0.78 -12.78
CA SER A 122 -7.80 0.39 -11.96
C SER A 122 -7.22 0.30 -10.55
N THR A 123 -7.08 -0.90 -10.02
CA THR A 123 -6.57 -1.17 -8.68
C THR A 123 -5.21 -1.86 -8.66
N SER A 124 -4.78 -2.39 -9.81
CA SER A 124 -3.60 -3.26 -9.95
C SER A 124 -3.65 -4.48 -9.04
N ILE A 125 -4.85 -5.03 -8.85
CA ILE A 125 -5.06 -6.25 -8.06
C ILE A 125 -5.17 -7.46 -8.99
N VAL A 126 -4.45 -8.53 -8.67
CA VAL A 126 -4.60 -9.86 -9.26
C VAL A 126 -5.52 -10.65 -8.34
N TYR A 127 -6.65 -11.11 -8.85
CA TYR A 127 -7.69 -11.74 -8.04
C TYR A 127 -8.36 -12.91 -8.78
N SER A 128 -9.03 -13.77 -8.01
CA SER A 128 -9.90 -14.80 -8.56
C SER A 128 -11.19 -14.89 -7.76
N THR A 129 -12.30 -15.16 -8.44
CA THR A 129 -13.59 -15.49 -7.81
C THR A 129 -13.80 -16.99 -7.64
N ARG A 130 -12.89 -17.82 -8.20
CA ARG A 130 -13.03 -19.28 -8.24
C ARG A 130 -11.91 -20.02 -7.53
N ASP A 131 -10.78 -19.37 -7.30
CA ASP A 131 -9.57 -19.98 -6.76
C ASP A 131 -9.09 -19.19 -5.53
N SER A 132 -8.12 -19.72 -4.82
CA SER A 132 -7.50 -19.06 -3.68
C SER A 132 -5.98 -19.22 -3.72
N THR A 133 -5.30 -18.48 -2.87
CA THR A 133 -3.84 -18.56 -2.72
C THR A 133 -3.36 -19.80 -1.98
N ALA A 134 -4.26 -20.53 -1.31
CA ALA A 134 -3.90 -21.66 -0.43
C ALA A 134 -2.98 -22.67 -1.12
N LYS A 135 -1.80 -22.90 -0.53
CA LYS A 135 -0.78 -23.87 -0.97
C LYS A 135 -0.24 -23.64 -2.37
N LYS A 136 -0.42 -22.44 -2.93
CA LYS A 136 0.08 -22.16 -4.28
C LYS A 136 1.58 -21.92 -4.31
N ARG A 137 2.15 -22.21 -5.48
CA ARG A 137 3.46 -21.75 -5.90
C ARG A 137 3.28 -21.07 -7.25
N TYR A 138 3.60 -19.80 -7.31
CA TYR A 138 3.47 -19.00 -8.54
C TYR A 138 4.68 -18.11 -8.73
N SER A 139 4.81 -17.57 -9.92
CA SER A 139 5.87 -16.63 -10.25
C SER A 139 5.32 -15.50 -11.13
N PHE A 140 6.01 -14.41 -11.15
CA PHE A 140 5.63 -13.26 -11.96
C PHE A 140 6.83 -12.41 -12.32
N ASP A 141 6.74 -11.76 -13.47
CA ASP A 141 7.63 -10.66 -13.86
C ASP A 141 6.98 -9.35 -13.45
N PHE A 142 7.79 -8.39 -13.03
CA PHE A 142 7.30 -7.08 -12.63
C PHE A 142 8.33 -5.98 -12.95
N THR A 143 7.83 -4.78 -13.05
CA THR A 143 8.66 -3.57 -13.17
C THR A 143 8.53 -2.77 -11.89
N ARG A 144 9.64 -2.66 -11.13
CA ARG A 144 9.69 -1.72 -10.01
C ARG A 144 9.89 -0.31 -10.55
N ILE A 145 9.11 0.64 -10.02
CA ILE A 145 9.20 2.04 -10.40
C ILE A 145 9.87 2.80 -9.26
N ASP A 146 11.00 3.43 -9.54
CA ASP A 146 11.68 4.33 -8.61
C ASP A 146 11.28 5.77 -8.94
N PHE A 147 10.32 6.29 -8.17
CA PHE A 147 9.87 7.66 -8.35
C PHE A 147 10.96 8.64 -7.90
N ALA A 148 11.20 9.68 -8.70
CA ALA A 148 12.06 10.78 -8.30
C ALA A 148 11.23 11.94 -7.75
N ALA A 149 11.66 12.55 -6.66
CA ALA A 149 10.99 13.71 -6.08
C ALA A 149 10.78 14.83 -7.11
N SER A 150 11.77 15.06 -7.97
CA SER A 150 11.67 16.07 -9.03
C SER A 150 10.55 15.77 -10.03
N GLN A 151 10.34 14.50 -10.37
CA GLN A 151 9.26 14.08 -11.28
C GLN A 151 7.89 14.22 -10.61
N LEU A 152 7.80 13.89 -9.34
CA LEU A 152 6.57 14.05 -8.56
C LEU A 152 6.20 15.53 -8.41
N ARG A 153 7.18 16.42 -8.20
CA ARG A 153 6.95 17.86 -8.18
C ARG A 153 6.50 18.41 -9.52
N ALA A 154 7.03 17.86 -10.61
CA ALA A 154 6.69 18.26 -11.96
C ALA A 154 5.38 17.66 -12.49
N ALA A 155 4.75 16.75 -11.77
CA ALA A 155 3.50 16.14 -12.18
C ALA A 155 2.44 17.22 -12.42
N PRO A 156 1.74 17.20 -13.58
CA PRO A 156 0.71 18.19 -13.87
C PRO A 156 -0.50 17.99 -12.97
N PRO A 157 -1.37 18.99 -12.84
CA PRO A 157 -2.65 18.83 -12.16
C PRO A 157 -3.46 17.69 -12.76
N ILE A 158 -4.19 16.98 -11.89
CA ILE A 158 -5.07 15.89 -12.33
C ILE A 158 -6.19 16.48 -13.20
N SER A 159 -6.43 15.86 -14.34
CA SER A 159 -7.41 16.27 -15.33
C SER A 159 -8.39 15.15 -15.66
N ARG A 160 -9.37 15.43 -16.51
CA ARG A 160 -10.32 14.41 -16.97
C ARG A 160 -9.64 13.24 -17.70
N GLY A 161 -8.52 13.50 -18.38
CA GLY A 161 -7.75 12.48 -19.08
C GLY A 161 -7.15 11.42 -18.16
N ASP A 162 -6.99 11.72 -16.88
CA ASP A 162 -6.51 10.76 -15.87
C ASP A 162 -7.56 9.71 -15.51
N ASN A 163 -8.83 9.95 -15.80
CA ASN A 163 -9.94 9.02 -15.55
C ASN A 163 -10.02 8.57 -14.08
N ILE A 164 -9.81 9.49 -13.15
CA ILE A 164 -9.90 9.24 -11.72
C ILE A 164 -11.30 9.59 -11.22
N SER A 165 -11.94 8.63 -10.53
CA SER A 165 -13.25 8.86 -9.93
C SER A 165 -13.18 9.91 -8.82
N LYS A 166 -14.20 10.76 -8.74
CA LYS A 166 -14.36 11.73 -7.66
C LYS A 166 -14.42 11.06 -6.28
N ASP A 167 -14.88 9.82 -6.21
CA ASP A 167 -14.94 9.05 -4.96
C ASP A 167 -13.56 8.85 -4.32
N LEU A 168 -12.50 8.94 -5.11
CA LEU A 168 -11.13 8.80 -4.62
C LEU A 168 -10.58 10.07 -3.96
N VAL A 169 -11.31 11.17 -4.03
CA VAL A 169 -10.94 12.47 -3.45
C VAL A 169 -11.85 12.87 -2.30
N THR A 170 -13.06 12.33 -2.23
CA THR A 170 -14.06 12.74 -1.24
C THR A 170 -13.83 12.07 0.11
N VAL A 171 -14.11 12.83 1.17
CA VAL A 171 -14.12 12.36 2.56
C VAL A 171 -15.33 12.97 3.27
N PRO A 172 -15.83 12.34 4.36
CA PRO A 172 -16.83 12.98 5.21
C PRO A 172 -16.30 14.29 5.77
N ALA A 173 -17.20 15.27 5.94
CA ALA A 173 -16.86 16.56 6.52
C ALA A 173 -16.61 16.41 8.03
N VAL A 174 -15.37 16.59 8.45
CA VAL A 174 -14.94 16.57 9.85
C VAL A 174 -14.19 17.87 10.12
N PRO A 175 -14.75 18.81 10.88
CA PRO A 175 -14.18 20.15 11.06
C PRO A 175 -12.73 20.13 11.58
N GLU A 176 -12.39 19.24 12.51
CA GLU A 176 -11.05 19.11 13.07
C GLU A 176 -10.04 18.73 11.99
N VAL A 177 -10.42 17.83 11.08
CA VAL A 177 -9.59 17.39 9.96
C VAL A 177 -9.44 18.51 8.93
N GLN A 178 -10.53 19.21 8.61
CA GLN A 178 -10.49 20.34 7.68
C GLN A 178 -9.54 21.43 8.15
N THR A 179 -9.62 21.78 9.43
CA THR A 179 -8.73 22.80 10.06
C THR A 179 -7.28 22.32 10.03
N LEU A 180 -7.03 21.07 10.40
CA LEU A 180 -5.69 20.50 10.39
C LEU A 180 -5.06 20.54 9.00
N VAL A 181 -5.78 20.09 7.99
CA VAL A 181 -5.28 20.02 6.60
C VAL A 181 -5.02 21.40 6.03
N SER A 182 -5.87 22.39 6.32
CA SER A 182 -5.63 23.77 5.88
C SER A 182 -4.31 24.33 6.40
N ARG A 183 -3.84 23.86 7.54
CA ARG A 183 -2.56 24.23 8.15
C ARG A 183 -1.39 23.37 7.61
N LEU A 184 -1.62 22.05 7.39
CA LEU A 184 -0.56 21.12 7.03
C LEU A 184 -0.24 21.07 5.54
N ALA A 185 -1.25 21.20 4.67
CA ALA A 185 -1.08 21.05 3.24
C ALA A 185 -0.41 22.29 2.64
N THR A 186 0.87 22.46 2.93
CA THR A 186 1.69 23.60 2.50
C THR A 186 2.61 23.21 1.36
N GLY A 187 2.92 24.20 0.52
CA GLY A 187 3.77 24.02 -0.65
C GLY A 187 3.10 24.43 -1.94
N SER A 188 3.87 24.52 -3.02
CA SER A 188 3.40 25.01 -4.32
C SER A 188 2.94 23.87 -5.24
N THR A 189 3.33 22.62 -4.97
CA THR A 189 2.99 21.45 -5.79
C THR A 189 2.19 20.43 -5.02
N GLN A 190 1.51 19.54 -5.73
CA GLN A 190 0.83 18.40 -5.10
C GLN A 190 1.80 17.60 -4.24
N TYR A 191 2.96 17.27 -4.77
CA TYR A 191 3.96 16.48 -4.05
C TYR A 191 4.41 17.17 -2.75
N ASP A 192 4.70 18.46 -2.78
CA ASP A 192 5.11 19.19 -1.58
C ASP A 192 4.02 19.18 -0.51
N ARG A 193 2.75 19.32 -0.90
CA ARG A 193 1.62 19.27 0.02
C ARG A 193 1.41 17.88 0.61
N VAL A 194 1.51 16.85 -0.22
CA VAL A 194 1.43 15.45 0.24
C VAL A 194 2.58 15.12 1.17
N LEU A 195 3.78 15.56 0.85
CA LEU A 195 4.97 15.33 1.69
C LEU A 195 4.85 16.04 3.05
N SER A 196 4.29 17.24 3.09
CA SER A 196 4.01 17.95 4.33
C SER A 196 3.03 17.18 5.22
N ILE A 197 1.98 16.61 4.62
CA ILE A 197 1.03 15.74 5.34
C ILE A 197 1.73 14.48 5.84
N PHE A 198 2.52 13.83 4.99
CA PHE A 198 3.29 12.64 5.33
C PHE A 198 4.23 12.88 6.53
N ASN A 199 4.98 13.98 6.50
CA ASN A 199 5.94 14.32 7.55
C ASN A 199 5.28 14.71 8.87
N TYR A 200 4.01 15.08 8.86
CA TYR A 200 3.26 15.36 10.08
C TYR A 200 3.21 14.15 11.03
N PHE A 201 3.17 12.93 10.50
CA PHE A 201 3.09 11.69 11.27
C PHE A 201 4.43 11.28 11.90
N SER A 202 5.37 12.17 11.98
CA SER A 202 6.70 11.89 12.54
C SER A 202 6.70 11.83 14.07
N PRO A 203 7.66 11.11 14.67
CA PRO A 203 7.87 11.13 16.10
C PRO A 203 8.16 12.52 16.66
N ALA A 204 8.78 13.40 15.86
CA ALA A 204 9.04 14.80 16.23
C ALA A 204 7.75 15.57 16.53
N ASN A 205 6.63 15.16 15.94
CA ASN A 205 5.30 15.73 16.19
C ASN A 205 4.51 14.94 17.26
N GLY A 206 5.15 14.02 17.97
CA GLY A 206 4.55 13.27 19.06
C GLY A 206 3.89 11.95 18.66
N PHE A 207 4.00 11.54 17.39
CA PHE A 207 3.44 10.26 16.94
C PHE A 207 4.31 9.09 17.36
N SER A 208 3.66 7.99 17.77
CA SER A 208 4.34 6.75 18.14
C SER A 208 3.55 5.52 17.71
N TYR A 209 4.26 4.43 17.54
CA TYR A 209 3.67 3.14 17.18
C TYR A 209 3.05 2.46 18.41
N SER A 210 1.84 1.93 18.27
CA SER A 210 1.19 1.10 19.30
C SER A 210 0.16 0.17 18.66
N LEU A 211 0.22 -1.11 19.00
CA LEU A 211 -0.78 -2.12 18.63
C LEU A 211 -1.98 -2.14 19.58
N ARG A 212 -1.93 -1.36 20.66
CA ARG A 212 -2.94 -1.35 21.73
C ARG A 212 -4.07 -0.34 21.51
N THR A 213 -4.32 0.04 20.26
CA THR A 213 -5.35 1.01 19.90
C THR A 213 -6.49 0.34 19.15
N GLU A 214 -7.67 0.95 19.21
CA GLU A 214 -8.83 0.51 18.44
C GLU A 214 -8.51 0.60 16.93
N PRO A 215 -8.71 -0.50 16.16
CA PRO A 215 -8.31 -0.54 14.76
C PRO A 215 -9.26 0.16 13.78
N GLY A 216 -10.24 0.90 14.26
CA GLY A 216 -11.21 1.57 13.41
C GLY A 216 -10.63 2.73 12.59
N THR A 217 -11.28 3.04 11.48
CA THR A 217 -10.86 4.10 10.54
C THR A 217 -11.99 5.11 10.27
N GLY A 218 -13.08 5.08 11.06
CA GLY A 218 -14.20 6.02 10.95
C GLY A 218 -13.86 7.40 11.49
N ASN A 219 -14.82 8.33 11.39
CA ASN A 219 -14.63 9.72 11.80
C ASN A 219 -14.09 9.85 13.22
N ALA A 220 -14.70 9.17 14.17
CA ALA A 220 -14.30 9.23 15.59
C ALA A 220 -12.90 8.66 15.80
N GLN A 221 -12.59 7.51 15.21
CA GLN A 221 -11.31 6.84 15.35
C GLN A 221 -10.16 7.65 14.71
N ILE A 222 -10.39 8.29 13.57
CA ILE A 222 -9.40 9.17 12.94
C ILE A 222 -9.13 10.40 13.79
N VAL A 223 -10.15 11.05 14.32
CA VAL A 223 -9.99 12.21 15.22
C VAL A 223 -9.26 11.80 16.50
N ASP A 224 -9.63 10.68 17.11
CA ASP A 224 -8.95 10.16 18.30
C ASP A 224 -7.47 9.86 18.02
N PHE A 225 -7.17 9.23 16.88
CA PHE A 225 -5.80 8.95 16.47
C PHE A 225 -4.99 10.25 16.28
N LEU A 226 -5.54 11.24 15.61
CA LEU A 226 -4.86 12.53 15.39
C LEU A 226 -4.61 13.28 16.71
N ASN A 227 -5.48 13.11 17.71
CA ASN A 227 -5.32 13.72 19.02
C ASN A 227 -4.34 12.92 19.91
N ASN A 228 -4.48 11.61 19.97
CA ASN A 228 -3.66 10.75 20.84
C ASN A 228 -2.30 10.42 20.23
N LYS A 229 -2.19 10.45 18.91
CA LYS A 229 -0.96 10.26 18.13
C LYS A 229 -0.29 8.89 18.37
N ARG A 230 -1.09 7.89 18.68
CA ARG A 230 -0.63 6.52 18.90
C ARG A 230 -1.48 5.55 18.09
N GLY A 231 -0.84 4.66 17.37
CA GLY A 231 -1.50 3.65 16.56
C GLY A 231 -0.53 2.79 15.78
N PHE A 232 -1.08 1.94 14.94
CA PHE A 232 -0.31 1.10 14.04
C PHE A 232 -0.71 1.36 12.59
N CYS A 233 -0.25 0.53 11.65
CA CYS A 233 -0.38 0.82 10.22
C CYS A 233 -1.81 1.11 9.77
N VAL A 234 -2.83 0.53 10.41
CA VAL A 234 -4.23 0.78 10.07
C VAL A 234 -4.58 2.26 10.26
N GLN A 235 -4.25 2.84 11.41
CA GLN A 235 -4.55 4.25 11.68
C GLN A 235 -3.68 5.18 10.84
N TYR A 236 -2.38 4.91 10.75
CA TYR A 236 -1.46 5.75 9.99
C TYR A 236 -1.83 5.83 8.51
N SER A 237 -2.09 4.69 7.90
CA SER A 237 -2.41 4.62 6.46
C SER A 237 -3.76 5.28 6.14
N ALA A 238 -4.77 5.01 6.96
CA ALA A 238 -6.10 5.59 6.78
C ALA A 238 -6.12 7.09 7.07
N ALA A 239 -5.44 7.53 8.14
CA ALA A 239 -5.36 8.96 8.47
C ALA A 239 -4.63 9.74 7.37
N MET A 240 -3.50 9.24 6.88
CA MET A 240 -2.81 9.91 5.78
C MET A 240 -3.68 9.99 4.52
N ALA A 241 -4.32 8.89 4.12
CA ALA A 241 -5.21 8.91 2.96
C ALA A 241 -6.37 9.90 3.13
N TRP A 242 -6.93 9.99 4.32
CA TRP A 242 -7.99 10.94 4.63
C TRP A 242 -7.51 12.39 4.50
N LEU A 243 -6.36 12.71 5.11
CA LEU A 243 -5.79 14.06 5.04
C LEU A 243 -5.43 14.46 3.61
N VAL A 244 -4.89 13.53 2.81
CA VAL A 244 -4.57 13.78 1.40
C VAL A 244 -5.85 14.05 0.59
N ARG A 245 -6.91 13.26 0.80
CA ARG A 245 -8.21 13.51 0.16
C ARG A 245 -8.79 14.87 0.58
N GLN A 246 -8.71 15.21 1.85
CA GLN A 246 -9.15 16.50 2.35
C GLN A 246 -8.39 17.65 1.70
N ALA A 247 -7.12 17.45 1.35
CA ALA A 247 -6.33 18.41 0.58
C ALA A 247 -6.71 18.49 -0.91
N GLY A 248 -7.57 17.61 -1.39
CA GLY A 248 -8.08 17.60 -2.76
C GLY A 248 -7.39 16.63 -3.70
N PHE A 249 -6.62 15.66 -3.19
CA PHE A 249 -5.89 14.70 -4.01
C PHE A 249 -6.40 13.27 -3.84
N PRO A 250 -6.40 12.46 -4.92
CA PRO A 250 -6.83 11.07 -4.82
C PRO A 250 -5.89 10.26 -3.94
N ALA A 251 -6.46 9.52 -2.99
CA ALA A 251 -5.70 8.65 -2.11
C ALA A 251 -6.51 7.42 -1.70
N ARG A 252 -5.82 6.36 -1.39
CA ARG A 252 -6.40 5.08 -0.95
C ARG A 252 -5.44 4.35 -0.01
N VAL A 253 -5.94 3.33 0.68
CA VAL A 253 -5.13 2.46 1.53
C VAL A 253 -4.81 1.18 0.76
N ALA A 254 -3.54 0.78 0.78
CA ALA A 254 -3.07 -0.49 0.23
C ALA A 254 -2.71 -1.47 1.34
N PHE A 255 -2.85 -2.77 1.05
CA PHE A 255 -2.58 -3.88 1.96
C PHE A 255 -1.62 -4.87 1.33
N GLY A 256 -0.79 -5.45 2.16
CA GLY A 256 0.10 -6.52 1.75
C GLY A 256 1.13 -6.83 2.82
N PHE A 257 2.36 -7.05 2.38
CA PHE A 257 3.47 -7.46 3.24
C PHE A 257 4.64 -6.52 3.06
N THR A 258 5.27 -6.17 4.17
CA THR A 258 6.58 -5.51 4.17
C THR A 258 7.66 -6.48 3.71
N LYS A 259 8.90 -6.00 3.63
CA LYS A 259 10.05 -6.81 3.29
C LYS A 259 10.29 -7.88 4.37
N GLY A 260 10.46 -9.13 3.95
CA GLY A 260 10.76 -10.24 4.84
C GLY A 260 12.22 -10.28 5.28
N THR A 261 12.53 -11.31 6.06
CA THR A 261 13.90 -11.59 6.50
C THR A 261 14.59 -12.51 5.50
N GLY A 262 15.84 -12.23 5.18
CA GLY A 262 16.66 -12.98 4.24
C GLY A 262 17.65 -12.07 3.53
N GLN A 263 18.51 -12.67 2.73
CA GLN A 263 19.48 -11.93 1.90
C GLN A 263 18.89 -11.66 0.52
N PRO A 264 19.25 -10.55 -0.15
CA PRO A 264 18.84 -10.30 -1.53
C PRO A 264 19.22 -11.49 -2.44
N GLY A 265 18.28 -11.93 -3.28
CA GLY A 265 18.46 -13.06 -4.18
C GLY A 265 18.23 -14.43 -3.57
N ALA A 266 18.21 -14.55 -2.25
CA ALA A 266 17.82 -15.77 -1.53
C ALA A 266 16.34 -15.69 -1.10
N PRO A 267 15.70 -16.83 -0.78
CA PRO A 267 14.32 -16.82 -0.30
C PRO A 267 14.15 -15.99 0.97
N MET A 268 13.17 -15.09 0.95
CA MET A 268 12.74 -14.32 2.12
C MET A 268 11.50 -14.96 2.72
N THR A 269 11.45 -15.05 4.04
CA THR A 269 10.25 -15.48 4.76
C THR A 269 9.46 -14.25 5.18
N LEU A 270 8.19 -14.20 4.75
CA LEU A 270 7.21 -13.21 5.18
C LEU A 270 6.31 -13.84 6.23
N THR A 271 6.24 -13.23 7.40
CA THR A 271 5.46 -13.75 8.53
C THR A 271 4.20 -12.91 8.74
N ASN A 272 3.37 -13.32 9.70
CA ASN A 272 2.23 -12.53 10.14
C ASN A 272 2.61 -11.11 10.59
N PHE A 273 3.83 -10.91 11.12
CA PHE A 273 4.31 -9.58 11.51
C PHE A 273 4.73 -8.70 10.32
N ASN A 274 4.82 -9.25 9.11
CA ASN A 274 5.07 -8.47 7.90
C ASN A 274 3.77 -7.97 7.25
N LEU A 275 2.59 -8.44 7.69
CA LEU A 275 1.33 -7.87 7.22
C LEU A 275 1.30 -6.37 7.52
N HIS A 276 0.89 -5.58 6.53
CA HIS A 276 1.01 -4.12 6.61
C HIS A 276 -0.03 -3.41 5.76
N ALA A 277 -0.28 -2.16 6.09
CA ALA A 277 -1.07 -1.23 5.30
C ALA A 277 -0.28 0.07 5.11
N TRP A 278 -0.47 0.70 3.95
CA TRP A 278 0.17 1.98 3.63
C TRP A 278 -0.76 2.81 2.75
N THR A 279 -0.37 4.04 2.48
CA THR A 279 -1.15 4.97 1.67
C THR A 279 -0.64 4.98 0.23
N GLU A 280 -1.55 5.07 -0.73
CA GLU A 280 -1.23 5.34 -2.12
C GLU A 280 -1.88 6.66 -2.53
N VAL A 281 -1.13 7.51 -3.22
CA VAL A 281 -1.57 8.81 -3.74
C VAL A 281 -1.38 8.83 -5.24
N TYR A 282 -2.38 9.31 -5.98
CA TYR A 282 -2.32 9.38 -7.44
C TYR A 282 -1.67 10.68 -7.91
N PHE A 283 -0.72 10.55 -8.81
CA PHE A 283 -0.07 11.66 -9.52
C PHE A 283 -0.28 11.51 -11.01
N SER A 284 -0.73 12.56 -11.67
CA SER A 284 -0.97 12.53 -13.12
C SER A 284 0.32 12.18 -13.87
N GLY A 285 0.20 11.24 -14.80
CA GLY A 285 1.32 10.74 -15.60
C GLY A 285 2.23 9.72 -14.89
N LEU A 286 2.14 9.60 -13.57
CA LEU A 286 2.98 8.69 -12.79
C LEU A 286 2.18 7.56 -12.13
N GLY A 287 0.87 7.74 -11.96
CA GLY A 287 -0.01 6.75 -11.35
C GLY A 287 0.00 6.80 -9.83
N TRP A 288 -0.27 5.65 -9.21
CA TRP A 288 -0.37 5.52 -7.76
C TRP A 288 1.02 5.35 -7.13
N VAL A 289 1.34 6.22 -6.21
CA VAL A 289 2.65 6.31 -5.56
C VAL A 289 2.50 5.96 -4.07
N PRO A 290 3.27 5.01 -3.55
CA PRO A 290 3.14 4.59 -2.16
C PRO A 290 3.84 5.55 -1.19
N PHE A 291 3.18 5.76 -0.04
CA PHE A 291 3.69 6.52 1.10
C PHE A 291 3.37 5.73 2.38
N ASP A 292 4.39 5.31 3.09
CA ASP A 292 4.23 4.58 4.35
C ASP A 292 4.52 5.49 5.54
N ALA A 293 3.46 6.04 6.13
CA ALA A 293 3.56 7.00 7.23
C ALA A 293 3.76 6.34 8.60
N THR A 294 3.64 5.02 8.70
CA THR A 294 3.82 4.31 9.97
C THR A 294 5.27 4.42 10.44
N PRO A 295 5.53 4.73 11.73
CA PRO A 295 6.89 4.79 12.24
C PRO A 295 7.64 3.48 12.01
N ALA A 296 8.79 3.56 11.35
CA ALA A 296 9.59 2.40 10.93
C ALA A 296 10.04 1.55 12.14
N THR A 297 10.21 2.16 13.30
CA THR A 297 10.64 1.48 14.53
C THR A 297 9.66 0.42 15.02
N GLY A 298 8.38 0.52 14.65
CA GLY A 298 7.35 -0.46 15.02
C GLY A 298 7.07 -1.51 13.94
N VAL A 299 7.74 -1.43 12.79
CA VAL A 299 7.39 -2.22 11.60
C VAL A 299 8.58 -3.02 11.11
N ALA A 300 8.48 -4.36 11.24
CA ALA A 300 9.48 -5.26 10.67
C ALA A 300 9.49 -5.13 9.15
N GLY A 301 10.67 -4.97 8.55
CA GLY A 301 10.82 -4.90 7.09
C GLY A 301 10.31 -3.61 6.44
N SER A 302 10.14 -2.55 7.21
CA SER A 302 9.78 -1.23 6.68
C SER A 302 10.81 -0.73 5.68
N VAL A 303 10.34 -0.16 4.56
CA VAL A 303 11.17 0.44 3.51
C VAL A 303 10.99 1.95 3.53
N SER A 304 12.10 2.67 3.38
CA SER A 304 12.13 4.15 3.35
C SER A 304 12.58 4.61 1.96
N PRO A 305 11.66 4.77 0.99
CA PRO A 305 12.02 5.15 -0.37
C PRO A 305 12.44 6.62 -0.45
N SER A 306 13.19 6.98 -1.48
CA SER A 306 13.75 8.32 -1.64
C SER A 306 12.69 9.43 -1.76
N TRP A 307 11.53 9.13 -2.34
CA TRP A 307 10.44 10.10 -2.48
C TRP A 307 9.59 10.28 -1.21
N ALA A 308 9.68 9.34 -0.26
CA ALA A 308 8.95 9.36 0.99
C ALA A 308 9.81 8.76 2.12
N PRO A 309 10.93 9.41 2.47
CA PRO A 309 11.81 8.91 3.51
C PRO A 309 11.09 8.95 4.86
N ASN A 310 11.07 7.79 5.55
CA ASN A 310 10.36 7.67 6.81
C ASN A 310 10.98 8.59 7.87
N PRO A 311 10.20 9.51 8.48
CA PRO A 311 10.74 10.50 9.41
C PRO A 311 11.29 9.89 10.71
N SER A 312 10.91 8.64 11.04
CA SER A 312 11.38 7.96 12.26
C SER A 312 12.74 7.28 12.08
N ARG A 313 13.26 7.23 10.84
CA ARG A 313 14.60 6.73 10.57
C ARG A 313 15.21 7.47 9.38
N PRO A 314 16.53 7.64 9.35
CA PRO A 314 17.20 8.24 8.20
C PRO A 314 16.88 7.46 6.94
N GLN A 315 16.80 8.19 5.81
CA GLN A 315 16.67 7.60 4.49
C GLN A 315 17.73 6.49 4.33
N ASP A 316 17.29 5.30 3.87
CA ASP A 316 18.20 4.29 3.39
C ASP A 316 18.84 4.86 2.13
N VAL A 317 20.01 5.47 2.32
CA VAL A 317 20.83 5.91 1.22
C VAL A 317 21.35 4.62 0.61
N GLY A 318 20.76 4.19 -0.51
CA GLY A 318 21.24 3.03 -1.25
C GLY A 318 22.75 3.15 -1.51
N ALA A 319 23.35 2.19 -2.18
CA ALA A 319 24.78 2.12 -2.43
C ALA A 319 25.40 3.40 -3.04
N THR A 320 24.60 4.40 -3.36
CA THR A 320 25.00 5.75 -3.79
C THR A 320 25.09 6.75 -2.65
N GLY A 321 24.90 6.30 -1.39
CA GLY A 321 24.95 7.13 -0.21
C GLY A 321 26.25 7.88 -0.05
N ARG A 322 26.35 8.95 -0.76
CA ARG A 322 27.28 10.02 -0.45
C ARG A 322 26.53 11.34 -0.49
N VAL A 323 26.54 11.95 0.65
CA VAL A 323 26.34 13.36 0.76
C VAL A 323 27.45 14.06 0.01
#